data_450fc43d9514dfd7d5b3dc439ddbd007
#
_entry.id   450fc43d9514dfd7d5b3dc439ddbd007
#
_cell.length_a   1.000
_cell.length_b   1.000
_cell.length_c   1.000
_cell.angle_alpha   90.00
_cell.angle_beta   90.00
_cell.angle_gamma   90.00
#
_symmetry.space_group_name_H-M   'P 1'
#
loop_
_entity.id
_entity.type
_entity.pdbx_description
1 polymer ?
#
loop_
_entity_poly.entity_id
_entity_poly.type
_entity_poly.pdbx_seq_one_letter_code
_entity_poly.pdbx_strand_id
1 'polypeptide(L)'
;PATTPTLLTRYAKISADDALSVSFKAAGTVYYVIRGEGCSTQDNNVIEWGAGDLFCFPGAGETVHQAGGRDTLLFLATNEPLLSIDRLSPPSPSEAVVEAVHWPADEITRQFEPVLRRPITEKTSGHAVLFSSSALSGSTNILPTVNCAVNMLESGKDQRPHRHNGVAVTLCIRGQGV
;
A
#
# COMPACT_ATOMS: atom_id res chain seq x y z
N PRO A 1 -13.11 8.24 12.66
CA PRO A 1 -11.94 8.08 13.54
C PRO A 1 -10.78 7.51 12.76
N ALA A 2 -9.55 7.99 13.04
CA ALA A 2 -8.34 7.44 12.44
C ALA A 2 -8.11 6.00 12.92
N THR A 3 -7.50 5.15 12.09
CA THR A 3 -7.11 3.79 12.48
C THR A 3 -6.01 3.83 13.55
N THR A 4 -5.10 4.78 13.39
CA THR A 4 -4.00 5.10 14.32
C THR A 4 -3.80 6.62 14.35
N PRO A 5 -2.97 7.18 15.25
CA PRO A 5 -2.67 8.60 15.24
C PRO A 5 -2.04 9.13 13.95
N THR A 6 -1.35 8.27 13.19
CA THR A 6 -0.58 8.68 12.01
C THR A 6 -1.04 8.04 10.70
N LEU A 7 -1.83 6.96 10.76
CA LEU A 7 -2.33 6.23 9.61
C LEU A 7 -3.85 6.09 9.66
N LEU A 8 -4.46 6.20 8.49
CA LEU A 8 -5.87 5.89 8.29
C LEU A 8 -5.97 4.85 7.17
N THR A 9 -6.60 3.72 7.50
CA THR A 9 -6.90 2.67 6.52
C THR A 9 -8.39 2.60 6.25
N ARG A 10 -8.75 2.23 5.03
CA ARG A 10 -10.13 2.10 4.56
C ARG A 10 -10.25 0.89 3.65
N TYR A 11 -11.48 0.42 3.53
CA TYR A 11 -11.89 -0.46 2.44
C TYR A 11 -12.78 0.34 1.49
N ALA A 12 -12.53 0.20 0.19
CA ALA A 12 -13.38 0.75 -0.86
C ALA A 12 -13.95 -0.40 -1.68
N LYS A 13 -15.27 -0.50 -1.70
CA LYS A 13 -15.99 -1.42 -2.59
C LYS A 13 -16.51 -0.62 -3.78
N ILE A 14 -16.24 -1.13 -4.99
CA ILE A 14 -16.74 -0.56 -6.25
C ILE A 14 -17.51 -1.69 -6.94
N SER A 15 -18.75 -1.43 -7.32
CA SER A 15 -19.56 -2.41 -8.04
C SER A 15 -19.02 -2.64 -9.46
N ALA A 16 -19.35 -3.78 -10.05
CA ALA A 16 -18.98 -4.06 -11.43
C ALA A 16 -19.38 -2.90 -12.37
N ASP A 17 -18.47 -2.53 -13.26
CA ASP A 17 -18.64 -1.48 -14.27
C ASP A 17 -18.90 -0.06 -13.71
N ASP A 18 -18.74 0.13 -12.38
CA ASP A 18 -18.95 1.40 -11.68
C ASP A 18 -17.60 2.09 -11.38
N ALA A 19 -17.65 3.36 -11.04
CA ALA A 19 -16.48 4.18 -10.71
C ALA A 19 -16.59 4.82 -9.33
N LEU A 20 -15.45 5.05 -8.70
CA LEU A 20 -15.30 5.75 -7.44
C LEU A 20 -14.23 6.84 -7.56
N SER A 21 -14.63 8.10 -7.38
CA SER A 21 -13.69 9.21 -7.23
C SER A 21 -13.35 9.43 -5.76
N VAL A 22 -12.07 9.61 -5.48
CA VAL A 22 -11.55 9.92 -4.14
C VAL A 22 -10.51 11.03 -4.19
N SER A 23 -10.48 11.83 -3.13
CA SER A 23 -9.41 12.83 -2.92
C SER A 23 -9.09 12.89 -1.43
N PHE A 24 -7.82 12.70 -1.07
CA PHE A 24 -7.38 12.65 0.32
C PHE A 24 -6.35 13.74 0.61
N LYS A 25 -6.47 14.39 1.77
CA LYS A 25 -5.44 15.31 2.28
C LYS A 25 -4.27 14.52 2.88
N ALA A 26 -3.54 13.82 2.04
CA ALA A 26 -2.43 12.93 2.39
C ALA A 26 -1.23 13.22 1.50
N ALA A 27 -0.04 12.81 1.90
CA ALA A 27 1.15 12.87 1.03
C ALA A 27 1.02 11.91 -0.16
N GLY A 28 0.27 10.84 0.00
CA GLY A 28 -0.07 9.86 -1.00
C GLY A 28 -1.02 8.81 -0.44
N THR A 29 -1.48 7.93 -1.31
CA THR A 29 -2.34 6.80 -0.96
C THR A 29 -1.75 5.52 -1.52
N VAL A 30 -1.64 4.52 -0.66
CA VAL A 30 -1.25 3.15 -1.04
C VAL A 30 -2.50 2.32 -1.16
N TYR A 31 -2.62 1.56 -2.24
CA TYR A 31 -3.75 0.67 -2.52
C TYR A 31 -3.27 -0.77 -2.68
N TYR A 32 -4.02 -1.69 -2.11
CA TYR A 32 -3.89 -3.12 -2.35
C TYR A 32 -5.21 -3.68 -2.88
N VAL A 33 -5.17 -4.40 -3.98
CA VAL A 33 -6.35 -5.00 -4.61
C VAL A 33 -6.65 -6.34 -3.94
N ILE A 34 -7.65 -6.38 -3.06
CA ILE A 34 -8.08 -7.62 -2.39
C ILE A 34 -8.75 -8.56 -3.40
N ARG A 35 -9.59 -8.00 -4.28
CA ARG A 35 -10.28 -8.73 -5.36
C ARG A 35 -10.76 -7.77 -6.43
N GLY A 36 -11.04 -8.32 -7.60
CA GLY A 36 -11.50 -7.56 -8.78
C GLY A 36 -10.34 -7.16 -9.68
N GLU A 37 -10.69 -6.39 -10.69
CA GLU A 37 -9.79 -5.84 -11.70
C GLU A 37 -10.33 -4.50 -12.19
N GLY A 38 -9.49 -3.65 -12.73
CA GLY A 38 -9.91 -2.35 -13.23
C GLY A 38 -8.74 -1.44 -13.53
N CYS A 39 -9.01 -0.14 -13.56
CA CYS A 39 -7.97 0.86 -13.71
C CYS A 39 -8.18 2.04 -12.76
N SER A 40 -7.11 2.75 -12.48
CA SER A 40 -7.14 3.99 -11.72
C SER A 40 -6.42 5.08 -12.47
N THR A 41 -7.00 6.28 -12.47
CA THR A 41 -6.45 7.44 -13.14
C THR A 41 -6.28 8.60 -12.17
N GLN A 42 -5.15 9.27 -12.26
CA GLN A 42 -4.90 10.54 -11.58
C GLN A 42 -4.04 11.39 -12.50
N ASP A 43 -4.55 12.54 -12.92
CA ASP A 43 -3.95 13.40 -13.93
C ASP A 43 -3.62 12.59 -15.21
N ASN A 44 -2.34 12.52 -15.60
CA ASN A 44 -1.87 11.78 -16.76
C ASN A 44 -1.43 10.32 -16.41
N ASN A 45 -1.53 9.92 -15.15
CA ASN A 45 -1.14 8.59 -14.73
C ASN A 45 -2.34 7.63 -14.82
N VAL A 46 -2.14 6.50 -15.48
CA VAL A 46 -3.10 5.41 -15.59
C VAL A 46 -2.44 4.14 -15.09
N ILE A 47 -3.08 3.45 -14.16
CA ILE A 47 -2.63 2.16 -13.64
C ILE A 47 -3.76 1.16 -13.83
N GLU A 48 -3.54 0.15 -14.66
CA GLU A 48 -4.38 -1.04 -14.73
C GLU A 48 -3.96 -2.02 -13.65
N TRP A 49 -4.92 -2.59 -12.93
CA TRP A 49 -4.65 -3.45 -11.79
C TRP A 49 -5.59 -4.65 -11.71
N GLY A 50 -5.09 -5.71 -11.09
CA GLY A 50 -5.83 -6.93 -10.78
C GLY A 50 -5.65 -7.36 -9.32
N ALA A 51 -6.35 -8.43 -8.93
CA ALA A 51 -6.29 -8.95 -7.56
C ALA A 51 -4.87 -9.32 -7.16
N GLY A 52 -4.43 -8.83 -6.01
CA GLY A 52 -3.08 -9.02 -5.46
C GLY A 52 -2.09 -7.92 -5.79
N ASP A 53 -2.45 -6.99 -6.68
CA ASP A 53 -1.60 -5.85 -7.02
C ASP A 53 -1.52 -4.84 -5.89
N LEU A 54 -0.36 -4.20 -5.79
CA LEU A 54 -0.11 -3.04 -4.96
C LEU A 54 0.20 -1.85 -5.86
N PHE A 55 -0.36 -0.69 -5.55
CA PHE A 55 -0.04 0.54 -6.28
C PHE A 55 -0.17 1.76 -5.37
N CYS A 56 0.42 2.87 -5.77
CA CYS A 56 0.25 4.14 -5.07
C CYS A 56 0.08 5.30 -6.04
N PHE A 57 -0.59 6.34 -5.53
CA PHE A 57 -0.69 7.64 -6.17
C PHE A 57 -0.23 8.74 -5.20
N PRO A 58 0.30 9.86 -5.73
CA PRO A 58 0.56 11.06 -4.93
C PRO A 58 -0.73 11.60 -4.32
N GLY A 59 -0.60 12.38 -3.26
CA GLY A 59 -1.70 13.11 -2.64
C GLY A 59 -2.11 14.35 -3.43
N ALA A 60 -3.05 15.10 -2.87
CA ALA A 60 -3.56 16.38 -3.40
C ALA A 60 -4.28 16.34 -4.76
N GLY A 61 -4.42 15.17 -5.38
CA GLY A 61 -5.17 14.99 -6.63
C GLY A 61 -6.47 14.21 -6.42
N GLU A 62 -7.35 14.26 -7.40
CA GLU A 62 -8.48 13.36 -7.49
C GLU A 62 -8.03 12.07 -8.19
N THR A 63 -8.28 10.93 -7.57
CA THR A 63 -8.06 9.62 -8.17
C THR A 63 -9.40 9.00 -8.51
N VAL A 64 -9.58 8.57 -9.74
CA VAL A 64 -10.78 7.85 -10.19
C VAL A 64 -10.42 6.38 -10.35
N HIS A 65 -11.14 5.52 -9.65
CA HIS A 65 -11.03 4.07 -9.74
C HIS A 65 -12.22 3.53 -10.53
N GLN A 66 -11.97 2.90 -11.66
CA GLN A 66 -12.98 2.24 -12.50
C GLN A 66 -12.87 0.73 -12.32
N ALA A 67 -13.91 0.09 -11.80
CA ALA A 67 -13.98 -1.36 -11.75
C ALA A 67 -14.27 -1.95 -13.14
N GLY A 68 -13.73 -3.12 -13.43
CA GLY A 68 -14.09 -3.93 -14.58
C GLY A 68 -15.41 -4.69 -14.34
N GLY A 69 -15.66 -5.73 -15.11
CA GLY A 69 -16.92 -6.51 -15.10
C GLY A 69 -17.20 -7.29 -13.80
N ARG A 70 -16.49 -6.99 -12.69
CA ARG A 70 -16.69 -7.64 -11.37
C ARG A 70 -16.56 -6.64 -10.23
N ASP A 71 -17.28 -6.90 -9.14
CA ASP A 71 -17.13 -6.15 -7.89
C ASP A 71 -15.69 -6.15 -7.43
N THR A 72 -15.16 -4.98 -7.20
CA THR A 72 -13.81 -4.74 -6.71
C THR A 72 -13.81 -4.39 -5.24
N LEU A 73 -12.80 -4.85 -4.51
CA LEU A 73 -12.51 -4.46 -3.14
C LEU A 73 -11.06 -4.05 -3.01
N LEU A 74 -10.84 -2.78 -2.69
CA LEU A 74 -9.53 -2.20 -2.41
C LEU A 74 -9.36 -2.02 -0.90
N PHE A 75 -8.16 -2.31 -0.40
CA PHE A 75 -7.67 -1.82 0.88
C PHE A 75 -6.74 -0.65 0.59
N LEU A 76 -6.88 0.44 1.34
CA LEU A 76 -6.06 1.62 1.14
C LEU A 76 -5.57 2.20 2.47
N ALA A 77 -4.41 2.83 2.43
CA ALA A 77 -3.77 3.47 3.57
C ALA A 77 -3.26 4.87 3.20
N THR A 78 -3.49 5.82 4.09
CA THR A 78 -3.05 7.22 3.97
C THR A 78 -2.43 7.72 5.26
N ASN A 79 -1.60 8.76 5.16
CA ASN A 79 -1.08 9.48 6.33
C ASN A 79 -1.88 10.76 6.67
N GLU A 80 -3.15 10.83 6.28
CA GLU A 80 -4.05 11.97 6.58
C GLU A 80 -4.04 12.37 8.05
N PRO A 81 -4.10 11.44 9.04
CA PRO A 81 -4.12 11.82 10.44
C PRO A 81 -2.87 12.60 10.87
N LEU A 82 -1.71 12.21 10.37
CA LEU A 82 -0.45 12.90 10.65
C LEU A 82 -0.48 14.33 10.11
N LEU A 83 -0.85 14.52 8.84
CA LEU A 83 -0.97 15.85 8.25
C LEU A 83 -2.01 16.71 8.99
N SER A 84 -3.11 16.11 9.41
CA SER A 84 -4.17 16.80 10.16
C SER A 84 -3.70 17.27 11.54
N ILE A 85 -2.96 16.45 12.27
CA ILE A 85 -2.42 16.79 13.59
C ILE A 85 -1.44 17.93 13.47
N ASP A 86 -0.53 17.88 12.51
CA ASP A 86 0.51 18.87 12.29
C ASP A 86 0.00 20.09 11.49
N ARG A 87 -1.27 20.10 11.08
CA ARG A 87 -1.89 21.16 10.28
C ARG A 87 -1.15 21.40 8.94
N LEU A 88 -0.64 20.33 8.35
CA LEU A 88 0.05 20.35 7.06
C LEU A 88 -0.95 20.16 5.92
N SER A 89 -0.56 20.67 4.76
CA SER A 89 -1.22 20.36 3.47
C SER A 89 -0.29 19.49 2.64
N PRO A 90 -0.84 18.56 1.85
CA PRO A 90 -0.03 17.83 0.90
C PRO A 90 0.58 18.80 -0.11
N PRO A 91 1.78 18.50 -0.66
CA PRO A 91 2.35 19.29 -1.75
C PRO A 91 1.45 19.24 -2.98
N SER A 92 1.58 20.23 -3.87
CA SER A 92 0.92 20.16 -5.18
C SER A 92 1.41 18.93 -5.95
N PRO A 93 0.63 18.41 -6.93
CA PRO A 93 1.05 17.24 -7.71
C PRO A 93 2.42 17.40 -8.39
N SER A 94 2.76 18.59 -8.81
CA SER A 94 4.06 18.91 -9.44
C SER A 94 5.25 18.94 -8.46
N GLU A 95 4.98 19.03 -7.17
CA GLU A 95 5.99 19.06 -6.09
C GLU A 95 5.99 17.77 -5.24
N ALA A 96 5.08 16.84 -5.56
CA ALA A 96 4.94 15.59 -4.82
C ALA A 96 6.19 14.72 -5.01
N VAL A 97 6.75 14.25 -3.89
CA VAL A 97 7.82 13.24 -3.90
C VAL A 97 7.29 11.81 -4.04
N VAL A 98 5.98 11.63 -3.93
CA VAL A 98 5.32 10.34 -4.17
C VAL A 98 5.03 10.24 -5.66
N GLU A 99 5.46 9.14 -6.26
CA GLU A 99 5.22 8.83 -7.67
C GLU A 99 4.02 7.88 -7.80
N ALA A 100 3.32 7.94 -8.93
CA ALA A 100 2.37 6.90 -9.30
C ALA A 100 3.17 5.65 -9.70
N VAL A 101 3.08 4.59 -8.90
CA VAL A 101 3.84 3.34 -9.09
C VAL A 101 2.92 2.15 -8.92
N HIS A 102 3.15 1.12 -9.74
CA HIS A 102 2.41 -0.14 -9.73
C HIS A 102 3.37 -1.31 -9.54
N TRP A 103 3.01 -2.22 -8.66
CA TRP A 103 3.67 -3.49 -8.42
C TRP A 103 2.67 -4.62 -8.67
N PRO A 104 2.73 -5.29 -9.83
CA PRO A 104 1.85 -6.41 -10.16
C PRO A 104 2.05 -7.60 -9.20
N ALA A 105 1.00 -8.35 -8.96
CA ALA A 105 0.99 -9.49 -8.02
C ALA A 105 2.02 -10.57 -8.40
N ASP A 106 2.23 -10.80 -9.69
CA ASP A 106 3.23 -11.74 -10.19
C ASP A 106 4.66 -11.26 -9.92
N GLU A 107 4.91 -9.95 -10.06
CA GLU A 107 6.20 -9.34 -9.71
C GLU A 107 6.46 -9.46 -8.21
N ILE A 108 5.47 -9.12 -7.37
CA ILE A 108 5.55 -9.28 -5.91
C ILE A 108 5.90 -10.74 -5.56
N THR A 109 5.23 -11.70 -6.20
CA THR A 109 5.47 -13.13 -6.00
C THR A 109 6.89 -13.53 -6.41
N ARG A 110 7.36 -13.06 -7.55
CA ARG A 110 8.73 -13.32 -8.03
C ARG A 110 9.80 -12.77 -7.07
N GLN A 111 9.56 -11.61 -6.46
CA GLN A 111 10.48 -11.02 -5.50
C GLN A 111 10.61 -11.84 -4.20
N PHE A 112 9.61 -12.65 -3.86
CA PHE A 112 9.73 -13.55 -2.72
C PHE A 112 10.66 -14.74 -2.97
N GLU A 113 10.83 -15.22 -4.18
CA GLU A 113 11.67 -16.39 -4.46
C GLU A 113 13.10 -16.28 -3.90
N PRO A 114 13.88 -15.20 -4.18
CA PRO A 114 15.21 -15.04 -3.61
C PRO A 114 15.16 -14.74 -2.10
N VAL A 115 14.10 -14.12 -1.61
CA VAL A 115 13.95 -13.80 -0.18
C VAL A 115 13.73 -15.07 0.64
N LEU A 116 12.88 -15.99 0.16
CA LEU A 116 12.60 -17.27 0.83
C LEU A 116 13.81 -18.21 0.90
N ARG A 117 14.76 -18.07 -0.03
CA ARG A 117 16.01 -18.85 0.00
C ARG A 117 17.00 -18.37 1.05
N ARG A 118 16.79 -17.19 1.63
CA ARG A 118 17.68 -16.65 2.67
C ARG A 118 17.33 -17.30 4.02
N PRO A 119 18.33 -17.74 4.78
CA PRO A 119 18.06 -18.27 6.11
C PRO A 119 17.54 -17.15 7.04
N ILE A 120 16.53 -17.45 7.82
CA ILE A 120 16.11 -16.61 8.94
C ILE A 120 17.19 -16.73 10.03
N THR A 121 17.81 -15.62 10.35
CA THR A 121 18.84 -15.53 11.37
C THR A 121 18.28 -14.92 12.65
N GLU A 122 19.08 -14.90 13.73
CA GLU A 122 18.69 -14.20 14.96
C GLU A 122 18.45 -12.68 14.77
N LYS A 123 18.93 -12.10 13.68
CA LYS A 123 18.79 -10.67 13.36
C LYS A 123 17.60 -10.37 12.46
N THR A 124 16.91 -11.38 11.93
CA THR A 124 15.78 -11.22 11.01
C THR A 124 14.49 -11.64 11.68
N SER A 125 13.44 -10.82 11.57
CA SER A 125 12.12 -11.13 12.12
C SER A 125 11.26 -12.01 11.20
N GLY A 126 11.62 -12.14 9.92
CA GLY A 126 10.87 -12.91 8.92
C GLY A 126 11.28 -12.53 7.49
N HIS A 127 10.57 -13.12 6.53
CA HIS A 127 10.73 -12.79 5.12
C HIS A 127 9.79 -11.66 4.72
N ALA A 128 10.34 -10.59 4.12
CA ALA A 128 9.58 -9.44 3.70
C ALA A 128 10.10 -8.88 2.37
N VAL A 129 9.18 -8.38 1.55
CA VAL A 129 9.46 -7.53 0.39
C VAL A 129 8.99 -6.13 0.72
N LEU A 130 9.88 -5.15 0.63
CA LEU A 130 9.63 -3.74 0.91
C LEU A 130 9.33 -3.02 -0.41
N PHE A 131 8.43 -2.04 -0.35
CA PHE A 131 8.01 -1.24 -1.50
C PHE A 131 8.45 0.20 -1.34
N SER A 132 9.02 0.75 -2.39
CA SER A 132 9.50 2.14 -2.44
C SER A 132 9.50 2.64 -3.88
N SER A 133 9.22 3.92 -4.08
CA SER A 133 9.46 4.59 -5.37
C SER A 133 10.92 4.99 -5.51
N SER A 134 11.33 5.38 -6.73
CA SER A 134 12.69 5.83 -7.00
C SER A 134 13.06 7.07 -6.17
N ALA A 135 12.12 8.01 -6.02
CA ALA A 135 12.32 9.23 -5.25
C ALA A 135 12.47 8.99 -3.73
N LEU A 136 11.93 7.88 -3.22
CA LEU A 136 11.97 7.53 -1.80
C LEU A 136 12.91 6.34 -1.49
N SER A 137 13.66 5.86 -2.46
CA SER A 137 14.51 4.66 -2.34
C SER A 137 15.53 4.75 -1.19
N GLY A 138 16.05 5.92 -0.91
CA GLY A 138 17.01 6.14 0.19
C GLY A 138 16.41 5.92 1.59
N SER A 139 15.09 6.04 1.75
CA SER A 139 14.38 5.80 3.01
C SER A 139 13.69 4.44 3.08
N THR A 140 13.61 3.71 1.95
CA THR A 140 12.81 2.48 1.79
C THR A 140 11.33 2.65 2.13
N ASN A 141 10.81 3.87 2.06
CA ASN A 141 9.41 4.18 2.31
C ASN A 141 8.62 4.24 1.00
N ILE A 142 7.33 3.91 1.07
CA ILE A 142 6.39 4.07 -0.05
C ILE A 142 5.76 5.47 -0.06
N LEU A 143 5.55 6.06 1.12
CA LEU A 143 5.19 7.46 1.31
C LEU A 143 6.22 8.09 2.25
N PRO A 144 6.38 9.42 2.32
CA PRO A 144 7.42 10.07 3.13
C PRO A 144 7.53 9.57 4.57
N THR A 145 6.41 9.17 5.17
CA THR A 145 6.32 8.72 6.57
C THR A 145 5.75 7.32 6.72
N VAL A 146 5.61 6.58 5.62
CA VAL A 146 5.00 5.24 5.62
C VAL A 146 5.92 4.25 4.94
N ASN A 147 6.30 3.21 5.65
CA ASN A 147 6.91 2.01 5.09
C ASN A 147 5.81 1.01 4.72
N CYS A 148 5.97 0.32 3.61
CA CYS A 148 5.05 -0.74 3.18
C CYS A 148 5.84 -2.01 2.89
N ALA A 149 5.35 -3.12 3.42
CA ALA A 149 5.93 -4.42 3.19
C ALA A 149 4.85 -5.49 3.01
N VAL A 150 5.09 -6.45 2.15
CA VAL A 150 4.40 -7.74 2.17
C VAL A 150 5.29 -8.72 2.92
N ASN A 151 4.74 -9.33 3.96
CA ASN A 151 5.43 -10.32 4.77
C ASN A 151 4.91 -11.72 4.46
N MET A 152 5.79 -12.69 4.50
CA MET A 152 5.44 -14.10 4.37
C MET A 152 5.93 -14.87 5.59
N LEU A 153 5.02 -15.67 6.17
CA LEU A 153 5.31 -16.62 7.20
C LEU A 153 4.95 -18.02 6.70
N GLU A 154 5.90 -18.93 6.75
CA GLU A 154 5.68 -20.31 6.36
C GLU A 154 4.70 -20.99 7.33
N SER A 155 3.93 -21.95 6.80
CA SER A 155 2.98 -22.72 7.62
C SER A 155 3.68 -23.41 8.80
N GLY A 156 3.10 -23.29 9.99
CA GLY A 156 3.64 -23.87 11.22
C GLY A 156 4.89 -23.21 11.76
N LYS A 157 5.21 -22.01 11.28
CA LYS A 157 6.32 -21.19 11.79
C LYS A 157 5.80 -20.01 12.58
N ASP A 158 6.58 -19.60 13.56
CA ASP A 158 6.34 -18.39 14.34
C ASP A 158 7.25 -17.26 13.86
N GLN A 159 6.69 -16.05 13.81
CA GLN A 159 7.49 -14.86 13.64
C GLN A 159 8.02 -14.40 14.99
N ARG A 160 9.33 -14.15 15.06
CA ARG A 160 9.94 -13.62 16.29
C ARG A 160 9.26 -12.30 16.69
N PRO A 161 8.92 -12.11 17.97
CA PRO A 161 8.45 -10.84 18.48
C PRO A 161 9.45 -9.72 18.20
N HIS A 162 8.97 -8.62 17.64
CA HIS A 162 9.77 -7.43 17.35
C HIS A 162 8.96 -6.16 17.63
N ARG A 163 9.62 -5.03 17.64
CA ARG A 163 9.02 -3.72 17.90
C ARG A 163 9.30 -2.77 16.76
N HIS A 164 8.34 -1.91 16.48
CA HIS A 164 8.49 -0.78 15.57
C HIS A 164 8.54 0.52 16.37
N ASN A 165 9.24 1.52 15.85
CA ASN A 165 9.25 2.88 16.43
C ASN A 165 7.95 3.64 16.16
N GLY A 166 7.16 3.16 15.21
CA GLY A 166 5.88 3.73 14.80
C GLY A 166 4.74 2.72 14.95
N VAL A 167 3.58 3.13 14.47
CA VAL A 167 2.40 2.26 14.41
C VAL A 167 2.49 1.32 13.21
N ALA A 168 1.94 0.13 13.35
CA ALA A 168 1.78 -0.83 12.28
C ALA A 168 0.31 -1.18 12.09
N VAL A 169 -0.11 -1.27 10.83
CA VAL A 169 -1.42 -1.81 10.43
C VAL A 169 -1.13 -2.98 9.51
N THR A 170 -1.70 -4.12 9.84
CA THR A 170 -1.50 -5.36 9.07
C THR A 170 -2.81 -5.83 8.46
N LEU A 171 -2.77 -6.11 7.16
CA LEU A 171 -3.83 -6.80 6.43
C LEU A 171 -3.41 -8.26 6.23
N CYS A 172 -4.19 -9.21 6.76
CA CYS A 172 -4.01 -10.62 6.44
C CYS A 172 -4.56 -10.91 5.05
N ILE A 173 -3.67 -11.18 4.08
CA ILE A 173 -4.03 -11.45 2.69
C ILE A 173 -4.41 -12.92 2.51
N ARG A 174 -3.64 -13.84 3.10
CA ARG A 174 -3.85 -15.29 3.03
C ARG A 174 -3.46 -15.94 4.33
N GLY A 175 -4.13 -17.04 4.67
CA GLY A 175 -3.82 -17.84 5.84
C GLY A 175 -4.62 -17.43 7.06
N GLN A 176 -4.24 -18.03 8.18
CA GLN A 176 -4.79 -17.76 9.51
C GLN A 176 -3.67 -17.90 10.54
N GLY A 177 -3.76 -17.15 11.61
CA GLY A 177 -2.75 -17.18 12.68
C GLY A 177 -3.27 -16.49 13.94
N VAL A 178 -2.52 -16.60 15.00
CA VAL A 178 -2.75 -15.95 16.30
C VAL A 178 -1.51 -15.17 16.71
#